data_005ee6036147d1f344e9e4ec2e7c9663
#
_entry.id   005ee6036147d1f344e9e4ec2e7c9663
#
_cell.length_a   1.000
_cell.length_b   1.000
_cell.length_c   1.000
_cell.angle_alpha   90.00
_cell.angle_beta   90.00
_cell.angle_gamma   90.00
#
_symmetry.space_group_name_H-M   'P 1'
#
loop_
_entity.id
_entity.type
_entity.pdbx_description
1 polymer ?
#
loop_
_entity_poly.entity_id
_entity_poly.type
_entity_poly.pdbx_seq_one_letter_code
_entity_poly.pdbx_strand_id
1 'polypeptide(L)'
;YPHNPNLEASWICLDDVAKFMIAAIDRDDLVGRCINIGGPEVFVPPRVADLLSGHFGRPIKYEELGLEDFSNRLYDIFYKDTSEEDRGGRSADREAFIDSMSDFYRFNNVSEHKPFKVDMEPVLKEIPIKLTPFSEWISQQNWDEEVDTTAG
;
A
#
# COMPACT_ATOMS: atom_id res chain seq x y z
N TYR A 1 -8.12 8.54 1.06
CA TYR A 1 -6.93 7.88 1.60
C TYR A 1 -6.26 8.82 2.61
N PRO A 2 -5.70 8.37 3.73
CA PRO A 2 -5.28 9.24 4.84
C PRO A 2 -3.84 9.75 4.73
N HIS A 3 -3.19 9.57 3.62
CA HIS A 3 -1.83 10.09 3.44
C HIS A 3 -1.85 11.59 3.18
N ASN A 4 -0.86 12.29 3.72
CA ASN A 4 -0.57 13.66 3.34
C ASN A 4 -0.34 13.73 1.81
N PRO A 5 -0.92 14.72 1.10
CA PRO A 5 -0.77 14.83 -0.35
C PRO A 5 0.69 14.99 -0.83
N ASN A 6 1.62 15.32 0.06
CA ASN A 6 3.04 15.43 -0.23
C ASN A 6 3.87 14.21 0.23
N LEU A 7 3.22 13.16 0.77
CA LEU A 7 3.92 11.98 1.23
C LEU A 7 4.46 11.18 0.03
N GLU A 8 5.78 11.12 -0.08
CA GLU A 8 6.48 10.32 -1.08
C GLU A 8 6.44 8.84 -0.69
N ALA A 9 6.02 7.98 -1.63
CA ALA A 9 5.99 6.54 -1.42
C ALA A 9 6.46 5.78 -2.67
N SER A 10 7.22 4.72 -2.46
CA SER A 10 7.66 3.77 -3.49
C SER A 10 6.62 2.66 -3.63
N TRP A 11 5.62 2.88 -4.46
CA TRP A 11 4.53 1.93 -4.68
C TRP A 11 5.03 0.68 -5.39
N ILE A 12 4.77 -0.50 -4.83
CA ILE A 12 5.18 -1.79 -5.39
C ILE A 12 3.94 -2.67 -5.64
N CYS A 13 3.91 -3.37 -6.76
CA CYS A 13 2.87 -4.36 -7.01
C CYS A 13 3.18 -5.69 -6.30
N LEU A 14 2.14 -6.47 -6.01
CA LEU A 14 2.28 -7.73 -5.28
C LEU A 14 3.10 -8.77 -6.05
N ASP A 15 3.06 -8.75 -7.39
CA ASP A 15 3.86 -9.64 -8.22
C ASP A 15 5.36 -9.37 -8.05
N ASP A 16 5.76 -8.11 -7.92
CA ASP A 16 7.15 -7.76 -7.67
C ASP A 16 7.58 -8.13 -6.25
N VAL A 17 6.69 -8.01 -5.26
CA VAL A 17 6.94 -8.55 -3.91
C VAL A 17 7.18 -10.05 -3.99
N ALA A 18 6.35 -10.80 -4.73
CA ALA A 18 6.53 -12.24 -4.92
C ALA A 18 7.86 -12.58 -5.61
N LYS A 19 8.29 -11.79 -6.61
CA LYS A 19 9.61 -11.96 -7.25
C LYS A 19 10.76 -11.81 -6.25
N PHE A 20 10.70 -10.81 -5.35
CA PHE A 20 11.70 -10.67 -4.27
C PHE A 20 11.69 -11.86 -3.33
N MET A 21 10.51 -12.34 -2.92
CA MET A 21 10.39 -13.52 -2.07
C MET A 21 11.01 -14.75 -2.72
N ILE A 22 10.70 -15.01 -4.00
CA ILE A 22 11.27 -16.15 -4.74
C ILE A 22 12.78 -16.01 -4.87
N ALA A 23 13.29 -14.82 -5.21
CA ALA A 23 14.71 -14.59 -5.35
C ALA A 23 15.50 -14.74 -4.03
N ALA A 24 14.82 -14.62 -2.88
CA ALA A 24 15.44 -14.78 -1.56
C ALA A 24 15.45 -16.22 -1.02
N ILE A 25 14.65 -17.15 -1.59
CA ILE A 25 14.47 -18.52 -1.04
C ILE A 25 15.79 -19.27 -0.87
N ASP A 26 16.67 -19.20 -1.87
CA ASP A 26 17.94 -19.96 -1.89
C ASP A 26 19.16 -19.06 -1.57
N ARG A 27 18.95 -17.97 -0.82
CA ARG A 27 19.96 -16.96 -0.50
C ARG A 27 20.32 -16.99 1.01
N ASP A 28 21.22 -17.89 1.39
CA ASP A 28 21.70 -18.02 2.78
C ASP A 28 22.30 -16.72 3.33
N ASP A 29 22.88 -15.89 2.46
CA ASP A 29 23.44 -14.58 2.80
C ASP A 29 22.38 -13.53 3.20
N LEU A 30 21.11 -13.80 2.93
CA LEU A 30 19.98 -12.94 3.33
C LEU A 30 19.31 -13.37 4.64
N VAL A 31 19.70 -14.52 5.18
CA VAL A 31 19.09 -15.05 6.43
C VAL A 31 19.29 -14.09 7.60
N GLY A 32 18.18 -13.75 8.27
CA GLY A 32 18.17 -12.82 9.41
C GLY A 32 18.29 -11.35 9.04
N ARG A 33 18.32 -11.00 7.76
CA ARG A 33 18.33 -9.61 7.30
C ARG A 33 16.93 -9.08 7.07
N CYS A 34 16.76 -7.79 7.32
CA CYS A 34 15.55 -7.03 6.97
C CYS A 34 15.87 -6.11 5.80
N ILE A 35 15.19 -6.29 4.69
CA ILE A 35 15.40 -5.51 3.46
C ILE A 35 14.10 -4.80 3.12
N ASN A 36 14.14 -3.48 3.09
CA ASN A 36 13.02 -2.68 2.63
C ASN A 36 12.95 -2.72 1.11
N ILE A 37 11.79 -3.04 0.57
CA ILE A 37 11.53 -3.08 -0.87
C ILE A 37 10.46 -2.07 -1.26
N GLY A 38 10.54 -1.56 -2.47
CA GLY A 38 9.59 -0.62 -3.07
C GLY A 38 9.50 -0.82 -4.57
N GLY A 39 8.61 -0.08 -5.21
CA GLY A 39 8.50 -0.06 -6.67
C GLY A 39 9.61 0.80 -7.32
N PRO A 40 9.64 0.82 -8.67
CA PRO A 40 10.66 1.54 -9.41
C PRO A 40 10.50 3.05 -9.37
N GLU A 41 9.35 3.53 -8.93
CA GLU A 41 8.96 4.93 -8.98
C GLU A 41 8.49 5.42 -7.62
N VAL A 42 8.80 6.70 -7.33
CA VAL A 42 8.34 7.38 -6.12
C VAL A 42 7.23 8.36 -6.49
N PHE A 43 6.07 8.19 -5.89
CA PHE A 43 4.92 9.05 -6.14
C PHE A 43 4.40 9.70 -4.86
N VAL A 44 3.78 10.85 -5.03
CA VAL A 44 2.85 11.43 -4.06
C VAL A 44 1.42 11.08 -4.46
N PRO A 45 0.46 10.99 -3.52
CA PRO A 45 -0.91 10.55 -3.82
C PRO A 45 -1.62 11.28 -4.96
N PRO A 46 -1.52 12.62 -5.10
CA PRO A 46 -2.10 13.32 -6.26
C PRO A 46 -1.55 12.84 -7.60
N ARG A 47 -0.25 12.49 -7.66
CA ARG A 47 0.35 11.99 -8.90
C ARG A 47 -0.19 10.63 -9.30
N VAL A 48 -0.52 9.77 -8.34
CA VAL A 48 -1.20 8.49 -8.60
C VAL A 48 -2.59 8.74 -9.22
N ALA A 49 -3.34 9.71 -8.68
CA ALA A 49 -4.64 10.09 -9.25
C ALA A 49 -4.54 10.60 -10.69
N ASP A 50 -3.48 11.37 -11.01
CA ASP A 50 -3.22 11.85 -12.38
C ASP A 50 -2.95 10.68 -13.35
N LEU A 51 -2.13 9.71 -12.94
CA LEU A 51 -1.83 8.53 -13.75
C LEU A 51 -3.08 7.68 -14.02
N LEU A 52 -3.91 7.49 -13.01
CA LEU A 52 -5.21 6.83 -13.15
C LEU A 52 -6.14 7.63 -14.06
N SER A 53 -6.17 8.97 -13.94
CA SER A 53 -6.96 9.83 -14.82
C SER A 53 -6.56 9.66 -16.29
N GLY A 54 -5.25 9.59 -16.56
CA GLY A 54 -4.73 9.36 -17.92
C GLY A 54 -5.14 8.01 -18.48
N HIS A 55 -5.10 6.95 -17.66
CA HIS A 55 -5.49 5.61 -18.08
C HIS A 55 -6.99 5.51 -18.38
N PHE A 56 -7.84 6.01 -17.47
CA PHE A 56 -9.30 5.90 -17.61
C PHE A 56 -9.94 6.95 -18.52
N GLY A 57 -9.18 7.94 -18.99
CA GLY A 57 -9.71 9.04 -19.82
C GLY A 57 -10.75 9.91 -19.11
N ARG A 58 -10.79 9.91 -17.79
CA ARG A 58 -11.69 10.70 -16.95
C ARG A 58 -10.95 11.27 -15.74
N PRO A 59 -11.37 12.45 -15.22
CA PRO A 59 -10.71 13.04 -14.07
C PRO A 59 -10.92 12.20 -12.80
N ILE A 60 -9.81 11.80 -12.19
CA ILE A 60 -9.76 11.18 -10.86
C ILE A 60 -8.99 12.14 -9.97
N LYS A 61 -9.54 12.47 -8.83
CA LYS A 61 -8.91 13.39 -7.87
C LYS A 61 -8.52 12.64 -6.61
N TYR A 62 -7.35 12.97 -6.09
CA TYR A 62 -6.97 12.56 -4.76
C TYR A 62 -7.76 13.38 -3.73
N GLU A 63 -8.34 12.69 -2.76
CA GLU A 63 -8.99 13.29 -1.61
C GLU A 63 -8.35 12.75 -0.34
N GLU A 64 -7.83 13.67 0.48
CA GLU A 64 -7.28 13.33 1.78
C GLU A 64 -8.43 13.12 2.76
N LEU A 65 -8.48 11.94 3.36
CA LEU A 65 -9.45 11.61 4.40
C LEU A 65 -8.87 11.87 5.78
N GLY A 66 -9.72 12.26 6.73
CA GLY A 66 -9.34 12.29 8.13
C GLY A 66 -8.88 10.91 8.62
N LEU A 67 -7.90 10.89 9.51
CA LEU A 67 -7.31 9.63 10.00
C LEU A 67 -8.36 8.72 10.65
N GLU A 68 -9.22 9.30 11.47
CA GLU A 68 -10.30 8.58 12.16
C GLU A 68 -11.35 8.04 11.17
N ASP A 69 -11.79 8.86 10.20
CA ASP A 69 -12.75 8.43 9.17
C ASP A 69 -12.20 7.28 8.34
N PHE A 70 -10.94 7.36 7.94
CA PHE A 70 -10.29 6.29 7.21
C PHE A 70 -10.17 5.02 8.05
N SER A 71 -9.73 5.14 9.30
CA SER A 71 -9.55 3.99 10.21
C SER A 71 -10.88 3.30 10.50
N ASN A 72 -11.98 4.06 10.63
CA ASN A 72 -13.33 3.51 10.76
C ASN A 72 -13.75 2.73 9.52
N ARG A 73 -13.56 3.27 8.31
CA ARG A 73 -13.86 2.59 7.05
C ARG A 73 -13.02 1.32 6.90
N LEU A 74 -11.76 1.37 7.26
CA LEU A 74 -10.86 0.22 7.19
C LEU A 74 -11.30 -0.89 8.16
N TYR A 75 -11.72 -0.53 9.37
CA TYR A 75 -12.28 -1.46 10.32
C TYR A 75 -13.52 -2.15 9.74
N ASP A 76 -14.44 -1.39 9.15
CA ASP A 76 -15.66 -1.93 8.56
C ASP A 76 -15.35 -2.88 7.40
N ILE A 77 -14.39 -2.56 6.54
CA ILE A 77 -13.94 -3.45 5.45
C ILE A 77 -13.44 -4.79 5.99
N PHE A 78 -12.66 -4.78 7.08
CA PHE A 78 -12.07 -6.02 7.60
C PHE A 78 -13.01 -6.83 8.50
N TYR A 79 -13.97 -6.20 9.16
CA TYR A 79 -14.68 -6.83 10.27
C TYR A 79 -16.20 -6.75 10.19
N LYS A 80 -16.81 -6.01 9.26
CA LYS A 80 -18.27 -5.83 9.17
C LYS A 80 -19.02 -7.15 9.08
N ASP A 81 -18.52 -8.10 8.28
CA ASP A 81 -19.15 -9.38 8.00
C ASP A 81 -18.45 -10.58 8.67
N THR A 82 -17.51 -10.31 9.58
CA THR A 82 -16.73 -11.34 10.26
C THR A 82 -17.32 -11.63 11.63
N SER A 83 -17.71 -12.88 11.89
CA SER A 83 -18.18 -13.30 13.23
C SER A 83 -17.08 -13.18 14.28
N GLU A 84 -17.44 -13.03 15.56
CA GLU A 84 -16.44 -12.97 16.65
C GLU A 84 -15.57 -14.23 16.71
N GLU A 85 -16.10 -15.39 16.34
CA GLU A 85 -15.38 -16.66 16.28
C GLU A 85 -14.34 -16.68 15.18
N ASP A 86 -14.65 -16.09 14.00
CA ASP A 86 -13.77 -16.05 12.83
C ASP A 86 -12.65 -14.98 12.96
N ARG A 87 -12.76 -14.05 13.89
CA ARG A 87 -11.76 -13.02 14.15
C ARG A 87 -10.47 -13.56 14.76
N GLY A 88 -10.40 -14.86 15.06
CA GLY A 88 -9.17 -15.56 15.46
C GLY A 88 -8.48 -14.98 16.69
N GLY A 89 -9.24 -14.46 17.68
CA GLY A 89 -8.70 -13.85 18.89
C GLY A 89 -7.97 -12.53 18.68
N ARG A 90 -7.97 -11.97 17.48
CA ARG A 90 -7.51 -10.60 17.23
C ARG A 90 -8.56 -9.66 17.80
N SER A 91 -8.12 -8.77 18.67
CA SER A 91 -8.97 -7.81 19.36
C SER A 91 -9.99 -7.19 18.41
N ALA A 92 -11.26 -7.50 18.65
CA ALA A 92 -12.39 -6.85 18.02
C ALA A 92 -12.68 -5.49 18.64
N ASP A 93 -11.77 -4.98 19.46
CA ASP A 93 -11.86 -3.65 20.04
C ASP A 93 -11.67 -2.63 18.91
N ARG A 94 -12.83 -2.12 18.46
CA ARG A 94 -12.89 -1.12 17.38
C ARG A 94 -12.08 0.12 17.74
N GLU A 95 -12.18 0.58 18.97
CA GLU A 95 -11.50 1.79 19.44
C GLU A 95 -9.98 1.60 19.38
N ALA A 96 -9.47 0.49 19.91
CA ALA A 96 -8.05 0.17 19.85
C ALA A 96 -7.52 0.02 18.41
N PHE A 97 -8.32 -0.52 17.50
CA PHE A 97 -7.96 -0.61 16.08
C PHE A 97 -7.87 0.78 15.44
N ILE A 98 -8.89 1.64 15.66
CA ILE A 98 -8.96 2.99 15.11
C ILE A 98 -7.78 3.83 15.62
N ASP A 99 -7.50 3.77 16.91
CA ASP A 99 -6.38 4.48 17.53
C ASP A 99 -5.04 4.02 16.93
N SER A 100 -4.81 2.71 16.87
CA SER A 100 -3.59 2.14 16.31
C SER A 100 -3.37 2.53 14.85
N MET A 101 -4.41 2.45 14.01
CA MET A 101 -4.32 2.84 12.60
C MET A 101 -4.12 4.34 12.44
N SER A 102 -4.84 5.14 13.23
CA SER A 102 -4.68 6.59 13.20
C SER A 102 -3.28 7.02 13.61
N ASP A 103 -2.69 6.40 14.63
CA ASP A 103 -1.32 6.68 15.07
C ASP A 103 -0.29 6.26 14.04
N PHE A 104 -0.49 5.08 13.40
CA PHE A 104 0.36 4.63 12.30
C PHE A 104 0.41 5.66 11.15
N TYR A 105 -0.75 6.09 10.66
CA TYR A 105 -0.78 7.07 9.56
C TYR A 105 -0.32 8.46 10.00
N ARG A 106 -0.63 8.87 11.24
CA ARG A 106 -0.13 10.14 11.79
C ARG A 106 1.40 10.17 11.80
N PHE A 107 2.04 9.11 12.31
CA PHE A 107 3.49 8.99 12.31
C PHE A 107 4.07 9.07 10.90
N ASN A 108 3.52 8.29 9.97
CA ASN A 108 4.03 8.25 8.60
C ASN A 108 3.87 9.57 7.85
N ASN A 109 2.78 10.30 8.11
CA ASN A 109 2.50 11.59 7.45
C ASN A 109 3.45 12.71 7.87
N VAL A 110 4.05 12.64 9.08
CA VAL A 110 4.91 13.71 9.62
C VAL A 110 6.37 13.28 9.77
N SER A 111 6.70 12.02 9.55
CA SER A 111 8.06 11.50 9.73
C SER A 111 9.03 12.10 8.73
N GLU A 112 10.09 12.72 9.23
CA GLU A 112 11.21 13.22 8.43
C GLU A 112 11.98 12.10 7.72
N HIS A 113 11.91 10.89 8.24
CA HIS A 113 12.59 9.71 7.66
C HIS A 113 11.93 9.17 6.39
N LYS A 114 10.78 9.72 5.98
CA LYS A 114 10.04 9.28 4.77
C LYS A 114 9.93 7.75 4.68
N PRO A 115 9.28 7.09 5.63
CA PRO A 115 9.35 5.63 5.81
C PRO A 115 8.82 4.84 4.61
N PHE A 116 8.03 5.45 3.72
CA PHE A 116 7.52 4.81 2.51
C PHE A 116 8.37 5.07 1.26
N LYS A 117 9.44 5.89 1.37
CA LYS A 117 10.37 6.13 0.28
C LYS A 117 11.56 5.20 0.41
N VAL A 118 11.69 4.26 -0.49
CA VAL A 118 12.78 3.26 -0.51
C VAL A 118 13.77 3.58 -1.62
N ASP A 119 15.06 3.62 -1.28
CA ASP A 119 16.11 3.63 -2.28
C ASP A 119 16.32 2.20 -2.81
N MET A 120 15.86 1.97 -4.04
CA MET A 120 15.91 0.65 -4.66
C MET A 120 17.24 0.34 -5.34
N GLU A 121 18.15 1.29 -5.52
CA GLU A 121 19.42 1.05 -6.21
C GLU A 121 20.28 -0.02 -5.51
N PRO A 122 20.55 0.06 -4.19
CA PRO A 122 21.31 -0.97 -3.50
C PRO A 122 20.58 -2.32 -3.46
N VAL A 123 19.25 -2.30 -3.31
CA VAL A 123 18.43 -3.53 -3.28
C VAL A 123 18.52 -4.27 -4.61
N LEU A 124 18.38 -3.57 -5.73
CA LEU A 124 18.43 -4.17 -7.06
C LEU A 124 19.85 -4.61 -7.49
N LYS A 125 20.90 -4.02 -6.89
CA LYS A 125 22.27 -4.55 -7.06
C LYS A 125 22.46 -5.90 -6.37
N GLU A 126 21.81 -6.08 -5.22
CA GLU A 126 21.91 -7.32 -4.43
C GLU A 126 20.93 -8.40 -4.90
N ILE A 127 19.71 -8.00 -5.22
CA ILE A 127 18.62 -8.89 -5.70
C ILE A 127 18.13 -8.34 -7.05
N PRO A 128 18.77 -8.71 -8.17
CA PRO A 128 18.50 -8.14 -9.48
C PRO A 128 17.21 -8.70 -10.08
N ILE A 129 16.09 -8.03 -9.82
CA ILE A 129 14.80 -8.31 -10.47
C ILE A 129 14.36 -7.12 -11.31
N LYS A 130 13.55 -7.39 -12.34
CA LYS A 130 12.89 -6.33 -13.10
C LYS A 130 11.62 -5.93 -12.37
N LEU A 131 11.53 -4.65 -11.96
CA LEU A 131 10.33 -4.06 -11.37
C LEU A 131 9.34 -3.61 -12.44
N THR A 132 8.08 -3.66 -12.08
CA THR A 132 6.95 -3.27 -12.94
C THR A 132 6.62 -1.79 -12.72
N PRO A 133 6.76 -0.92 -13.73
CA PRO A 133 6.31 0.47 -13.64
C PRO A 133 4.82 0.58 -13.35
N PHE A 134 4.40 1.64 -12.65
CA PHE A 134 3.00 1.84 -12.28
C PHE A 134 2.06 1.91 -13.50
N SER A 135 2.52 2.54 -14.58
CA SER A 135 1.76 2.61 -15.84
C SER A 135 1.57 1.24 -16.51
N GLU A 136 2.58 0.38 -16.43
CA GLU A 136 2.49 -1.00 -16.91
C GLU A 136 1.51 -1.79 -16.05
N TRP A 137 1.63 -1.68 -14.73
CA TRP A 137 0.73 -2.35 -13.78
C TRP A 137 -0.74 -1.96 -14.00
N ILE A 138 -1.05 -0.66 -14.14
CA ILE A 138 -2.42 -0.19 -14.41
C ILE A 138 -3.00 -0.85 -15.67
N SER A 139 -2.19 -0.97 -16.74
CA SER A 139 -2.65 -1.52 -18.00
C SER A 139 -2.91 -3.04 -17.99
N GLN A 140 -2.34 -3.73 -17.01
CA GLN A 140 -2.48 -5.18 -16.84
C GLN A 140 -3.66 -5.58 -15.95
N GLN A 141 -4.26 -4.61 -15.23
CA GLN A 141 -5.38 -4.90 -14.35
C GLN A 141 -6.69 -5.11 -15.12
N ASN A 142 -7.48 -6.07 -14.68
CA ASN A 142 -8.87 -6.22 -15.15
C ASN A 142 -9.77 -5.28 -14.34
N TRP A 143 -10.03 -4.09 -14.87
CA TRP A 143 -10.87 -3.08 -14.23
C TRP A 143 -12.37 -3.29 -14.47
N ASP A 144 -12.76 -4.28 -15.29
CA ASP A 144 -14.15 -4.61 -15.59
C ASP A 144 -14.75 -5.58 -14.56
N GLU A 145 -13.96 -6.17 -13.69
CA GLU A 145 -14.48 -6.86 -12.53
C GLU A 145 -15.19 -5.84 -11.63
N GLU A 146 -16.50 -5.96 -11.53
CA GLU A 146 -17.33 -5.14 -10.67
C GLU A 146 -16.76 -5.18 -9.25
N VAL A 147 -16.10 -4.09 -8.84
CA VAL A 147 -15.92 -3.86 -7.43
C VAL A 147 -17.34 -3.73 -6.89
N ASP A 148 -17.76 -4.72 -6.10
CA ASP A 148 -19.08 -4.69 -5.46
C ASP A 148 -19.19 -3.42 -4.59
N THR A 149 -19.71 -2.36 -5.20
CA THR A 149 -19.90 -1.05 -4.57
C THR A 149 -21.17 -1.01 -3.72
N THR A 150 -21.80 -2.16 -3.49
CA THR A 150 -23.01 -2.27 -2.64
C THR A 150 -22.72 -2.24 -1.13
N ALA A 151 -21.45 -2.10 -0.73
CA ALA A 151 -21.07 -1.75 0.64
C ALA A 151 -21.08 -0.20 0.80
N GLY A 152 -22.29 0.38 0.74
CA GLY A 152 -22.55 1.77 1.04
C GLY A 152 -23.04 1.97 2.47
#